data_b0ffdac188804e3049c9ab5fadeadfe8
#
_entry.id   b0ffdac188804e3049c9ab5fadeadfe8
#
_cell.length_a   1.000
_cell.length_b   1.000
_cell.length_c   1.000
_cell.angle_alpha   90.00
_cell.angle_beta   90.00
_cell.angle_gamma   90.00
#
_symmetry.space_group_name_H-M   'P 1'
#
loop_
_entity.id
_entity.type
_entity.pdbx_description
1 polymer ?
#
loop_
_entity_poly.entity_id
_entity_poly.type
_entity_poly.pdbx_seq_one_letter_code
_entity_poly.pdbx_strand_id
1 'polypeptide(L)'
;PPRSTLFPYTTLFRSRKKVAIGVHDLDAIKFPIKYTTMPRNFSFIPLEFDKNLTIDEILKIHPKGIAYAHLLSEFKECPVWIDKAGQILSMPPIINGDHTKVTEKTNNLFIDITGTHRESIEYALNIILMGLFIRGAEIYSIKLNDEGKDLIYPDLNRKKMELETSYSNKILGLNLSENETADLLRKMRYGVSSKSKGKIVVEIPAYRADILHPIDLVEDISISYGFENFIPEIPKIATIGEENPIEIFVRKIEDLMIGFNFFEVKNYILSNEDVLITKMLDNTRKLVKTRNAVNTEFDTIRSSLLPLLIKTLVSNSHYEYPQNIFEVGIVVPDQNLIERQYLSCAICHPKANFSEIKGVFNGLISSLGLEYSVKEEDYPFFIAGRSCSIEINGKYIGKMGELNPEVLYNFKLEMPVSAFEIDISTIFDFFKEKIQG
;
A
#
# COMPACT_ATOMS: atom_id res chain seq x y z
N PRO A 1 -7.32 -16.07 -10.89
CA PRO A 1 -5.88 -16.23 -10.72
C PRO A 1 -5.55 -16.19 -9.22
N PRO A 2 -4.67 -17.05 -8.70
CA PRO A 2 -4.31 -17.03 -7.31
C PRO A 2 -3.77 -15.64 -6.93
N ARG A 3 -4.14 -15.14 -5.76
CA ARG A 3 -3.75 -13.80 -5.25
C ARG A 3 -2.22 -13.62 -5.19
N SER A 4 -1.48 -14.71 -5.08
CA SER A 4 -0.02 -14.76 -5.12
C SER A 4 0.61 -14.21 -6.40
N THR A 5 -0.09 -14.24 -7.54
CA THR A 5 0.45 -13.72 -8.81
C THR A 5 0.38 -12.19 -8.93
N LEU A 6 -0.40 -11.49 -8.10
CA LEU A 6 -0.46 -10.02 -8.10
C LEU A 6 0.66 -9.37 -7.26
N PHE A 7 1.15 -10.06 -6.24
CA PHE A 7 2.18 -9.54 -5.32
C PHE A 7 3.58 -9.40 -5.97
N PRO A 8 4.06 -10.34 -6.81
CA PRO A 8 5.38 -10.22 -7.45
C PRO A 8 5.51 -9.03 -8.39
N TYR A 9 4.42 -8.61 -9.05
CA TYR A 9 4.47 -7.54 -10.05
C TYR A 9 4.96 -6.20 -9.50
N THR A 10 4.44 -5.76 -8.36
CA THR A 10 4.86 -4.51 -7.74
C THR A 10 6.29 -4.56 -7.23
N THR A 11 6.72 -5.73 -6.74
CA THR A 11 8.08 -5.95 -6.23
C THR A 11 9.09 -6.09 -7.38
N LEU A 12 8.70 -6.71 -8.49
CA LEU A 12 9.54 -6.86 -9.68
C LEU A 12 9.79 -5.54 -10.38
N PHE A 13 8.76 -4.72 -10.57
CA PHE A 13 8.88 -3.52 -11.40
C PHE A 13 9.33 -2.27 -10.63
N ARG A 14 8.86 -2.04 -9.42
CA ARG A 14 9.19 -0.89 -8.56
C ARG A 14 9.33 0.43 -9.34
N SER A 15 8.29 0.81 -10.07
CA SER A 15 8.31 2.04 -10.89
C SER A 15 9.51 2.10 -11.85
N ARG A 16 9.77 1.00 -12.56
CA ARG A 16 10.87 0.83 -13.53
C ARG A 16 12.29 0.84 -12.94
N LYS A 17 12.45 0.90 -11.61
CA LYS A 17 13.78 0.84 -10.97
C LYS A 17 14.47 -0.50 -11.11
N LYS A 18 13.69 -1.61 -11.14
CA LYS A 18 14.23 -2.96 -11.26
C LYS A 18 14.09 -3.53 -12.66
N VAL A 19 12.94 -3.36 -13.30
CA VAL A 19 12.62 -3.93 -14.61
C VAL A 19 11.81 -2.94 -15.42
N ALA A 20 12.15 -2.79 -16.68
CA ALA A 20 11.36 -2.12 -17.71
C ALA A 20 11.11 -3.08 -18.87
N ILE A 21 9.94 -2.96 -19.50
CA ILE A 21 9.47 -3.85 -20.55
C ILE A 21 9.12 -3.01 -21.77
N GLY A 22 9.69 -3.36 -22.91
CA GLY A 22 9.31 -2.87 -24.23
C GLY A 22 8.61 -3.96 -25.01
N VAL A 23 7.56 -3.60 -25.73
CA VAL A 23 6.86 -4.47 -26.67
C VAL A 23 6.86 -3.79 -28.02
N HIS A 24 7.29 -4.52 -29.06
CA HIS A 24 7.58 -3.97 -30.36
C HIS A 24 6.94 -4.83 -31.45
N ASP A 25 6.62 -4.21 -32.58
CA ASP A 25 6.27 -4.89 -33.81
C ASP A 25 7.55 -5.53 -34.42
N LEU A 26 7.62 -6.86 -34.39
CA LEU A 26 8.78 -7.62 -34.89
C LEU A 26 9.06 -7.37 -36.35
N ASP A 27 8.00 -7.19 -37.17
CA ASP A 27 8.10 -7.05 -38.63
C ASP A 27 8.76 -5.71 -39.02
N ALA A 28 8.78 -4.73 -38.11
CA ALA A 28 9.47 -3.45 -38.28
C ALA A 28 10.98 -3.50 -37.95
N ILE A 29 11.49 -4.58 -37.37
CA ILE A 29 12.85 -4.68 -36.81
C ILE A 29 13.80 -5.37 -37.78
N LYS A 30 15.02 -4.83 -37.92
CA LYS A 30 16.11 -5.45 -38.72
C LYS A 30 17.20 -5.99 -37.81
N PHE A 31 17.32 -7.29 -37.69
CA PHE A 31 18.38 -7.96 -36.90
C PHE A 31 19.77 -7.84 -37.53
N PRO A 32 20.86 -7.86 -36.74
CA PRO A 32 20.87 -7.96 -35.28
C PRO A 32 20.50 -6.64 -34.59
N ILE A 33 19.97 -6.79 -33.38
CA ILE A 33 19.69 -5.69 -32.47
C ILE A 33 20.87 -5.54 -31.51
N LYS A 34 21.24 -4.31 -31.16
CA LYS A 34 22.32 -4.00 -30.23
C LYS A 34 21.80 -3.19 -29.04
N TYR A 35 22.14 -3.60 -27.83
CA TYR A 35 21.99 -2.79 -26.64
C TYR A 35 23.28 -1.97 -26.45
N THR A 36 23.16 -0.65 -26.37
CA THR A 36 24.30 0.25 -26.30
C THR A 36 23.90 1.55 -25.59
N THR A 37 24.83 2.47 -25.43
CA THR A 37 24.56 3.82 -24.93
C THR A 37 24.64 4.85 -26.06
N MET A 38 23.86 5.93 -25.93
CA MET A 38 23.87 7.08 -26.82
C MET A 38 24.00 8.38 -26.03
N PRO A 39 24.69 9.39 -26.57
CA PRO A 39 24.82 10.69 -25.93
C PRO A 39 23.45 11.40 -25.90
N ARG A 40 23.28 12.31 -24.96
CA ARG A 40 22.01 13.01 -24.72
C ARG A 40 21.52 13.88 -25.87
N ASN A 41 22.39 14.29 -26.77
CA ASN A 41 22.06 15.02 -27.99
C ASN A 41 21.63 14.11 -29.16
N PHE A 42 21.68 12.78 -28.99
CA PHE A 42 21.16 11.84 -29.96
C PHE A 42 19.62 11.96 -30.05
N SER A 43 19.05 11.82 -31.24
CA SER A 43 17.61 12.04 -31.44
C SER A 43 16.92 10.86 -32.12
N PHE A 44 15.67 10.65 -31.76
CA PHE A 44 14.75 9.70 -32.39
C PHE A 44 13.29 10.16 -32.18
N ILE A 45 12.34 9.51 -32.84
CA ILE A 45 10.91 9.79 -32.65
C ILE A 45 10.41 8.88 -31.53
N PRO A 46 10.10 9.43 -30.32
CA PRO A 46 9.55 8.62 -29.21
C PRO A 46 8.09 8.26 -29.47
N LEU A 47 7.66 7.15 -28.92
CA LEU A 47 6.27 6.66 -29.01
C LEU A 47 5.27 7.78 -28.63
N GLU A 48 4.16 7.87 -29.34
CA GLU A 48 3.10 8.88 -29.20
C GLU A 48 3.51 10.30 -29.66
N PHE A 49 4.67 10.46 -30.30
CA PHE A 49 5.09 11.72 -30.90
C PHE A 49 5.37 11.53 -32.40
N ASP A 50 5.26 12.61 -33.14
CA ASP A 50 5.49 12.67 -34.61
C ASP A 50 6.79 13.38 -34.98
N LYS A 51 7.53 13.88 -33.99
CA LYS A 51 8.75 14.68 -34.17
C LYS A 51 9.97 13.99 -33.62
N ASN A 52 11.08 14.17 -34.30
CA ASN A 52 12.39 13.76 -33.84
C ASN A 52 12.81 14.64 -32.66
N LEU A 53 13.05 14.06 -31.50
CA LEU A 53 13.46 14.76 -30.28
C LEU A 53 14.79 14.19 -29.78
N THR A 54 15.64 15.04 -29.24
CA THR A 54 16.84 14.60 -28.55
C THR A 54 16.47 13.90 -27.25
N ILE A 55 17.35 13.05 -26.75
CA ILE A 55 17.17 12.38 -25.47
C ILE A 55 16.88 13.39 -24.34
N ASP A 56 17.60 14.52 -24.30
CA ASP A 56 17.37 15.58 -23.33
C ASP A 56 16.00 16.23 -23.47
N GLU A 57 15.49 16.43 -24.67
CA GLU A 57 14.15 16.93 -24.91
C GLU A 57 13.08 15.92 -24.49
N ILE A 58 13.27 14.62 -24.81
CA ILE A 58 12.38 13.54 -24.39
C ILE A 58 12.26 13.54 -22.86
N LEU A 59 13.36 13.63 -22.13
CA LEU A 59 13.36 13.64 -20.67
C LEU A 59 12.65 14.87 -20.05
N LYS A 60 12.54 15.98 -20.78
CA LYS A 60 11.93 17.23 -20.33
C LYS A 60 10.49 17.42 -20.80
N ILE A 61 10.12 16.90 -21.97
CA ILE A 61 8.86 17.23 -22.65
C ILE A 61 7.90 16.03 -22.64
N HIS A 62 8.43 14.80 -22.85
CA HIS A 62 7.59 13.61 -22.91
C HIS A 62 7.04 13.24 -21.52
N PRO A 63 5.73 12.94 -21.34
CA PRO A 63 5.16 12.61 -20.03
C PRO A 63 5.91 11.49 -19.28
N LYS A 64 6.32 10.43 -20.00
CA LYS A 64 7.14 9.35 -19.42
C LYS A 64 8.58 9.81 -19.14
N GLY A 65 9.12 10.71 -19.97
CA GLY A 65 10.41 11.35 -19.72
C GLY A 65 10.39 12.08 -18.39
N ILE A 66 9.45 12.99 -18.19
CA ILE A 66 9.28 13.79 -16.95
C ILE A 66 9.14 12.85 -15.73
N ALA A 67 8.27 11.84 -15.83
CA ALA A 67 8.00 10.93 -14.72
C ALA A 67 9.21 10.08 -14.29
N TYR A 68 10.08 9.70 -15.24
CA TYR A 68 11.15 8.73 -15.01
C TYR A 68 12.57 9.28 -15.27
N ALA A 69 12.73 10.56 -15.63
CA ALA A 69 14.04 11.19 -15.87
C ALA A 69 15.04 10.98 -14.74
N HIS A 70 14.56 10.94 -13.49
CA HIS A 70 15.37 10.73 -12.30
C HIS A 70 16.16 9.39 -12.32
N LEU A 71 15.69 8.39 -13.07
CA LEU A 71 16.38 7.10 -13.21
C LEU A 71 17.65 7.19 -14.08
N LEU A 72 17.75 8.22 -14.92
CA LEU A 72 18.90 8.43 -15.82
C LEU A 72 19.66 9.74 -15.54
N SER A 73 19.31 10.47 -14.48
CA SER A 73 19.86 11.81 -14.18
C SER A 73 21.38 11.82 -13.99
N GLU A 74 21.93 10.76 -13.42
CA GLU A 74 23.37 10.64 -13.10
C GLU A 74 24.22 10.17 -14.28
N PHE A 75 23.61 9.73 -15.39
CA PHE A 75 24.33 9.17 -16.54
C PHE A 75 24.54 10.22 -17.63
N LYS A 76 25.73 10.29 -18.20
CA LYS A 76 26.05 11.16 -19.34
C LYS A 76 25.48 10.65 -20.65
N GLU A 77 25.38 9.32 -20.79
CA GLU A 77 24.81 8.63 -21.91
C GLU A 77 23.61 7.80 -21.44
N CYS A 78 22.63 7.61 -22.32
CA CYS A 78 21.42 6.84 -22.04
C CYS A 78 21.43 5.51 -22.77
N PRO A 79 20.96 4.42 -22.13
CA PRO A 79 20.86 3.12 -22.78
C PRO A 79 19.80 3.12 -23.86
N VAL A 80 20.08 2.44 -24.98
CA VAL A 80 19.14 2.28 -26.09
C VAL A 80 19.25 0.89 -26.70
N TRP A 81 18.15 0.40 -27.23
CA TRP A 81 18.11 -0.70 -28.19
C TRP A 81 18.07 -0.14 -29.61
N ILE A 82 19.01 -0.57 -30.44
CA ILE A 82 19.14 -0.12 -31.83
C ILE A 82 19.24 -1.32 -32.77
N ASP A 83 18.53 -1.26 -33.90
CA ASP A 83 18.58 -2.29 -34.92
C ASP A 83 19.72 -2.10 -35.92
N LYS A 84 19.90 -3.06 -36.84
CA LYS A 84 20.93 -3.00 -37.90
C LYS A 84 20.76 -1.79 -38.83
N ALA A 85 19.54 -1.26 -38.98
CA ALA A 85 19.27 -0.09 -39.83
C ALA A 85 19.55 1.24 -39.10
N GLY A 86 19.93 1.21 -37.83
CA GLY A 86 20.16 2.41 -37.01
C GLY A 86 18.88 2.99 -36.41
N GLN A 87 17.77 2.24 -36.42
CA GLN A 87 16.50 2.66 -35.84
C GLN A 87 16.47 2.32 -34.34
N ILE A 88 15.99 3.26 -33.52
CA ILE A 88 15.85 3.06 -32.08
C ILE A 88 14.54 2.32 -31.78
N LEU A 89 14.65 1.17 -31.13
CA LEU A 89 13.49 0.42 -30.62
C LEU A 89 12.98 1.02 -29.32
N SER A 90 13.90 1.26 -28.39
CA SER A 90 13.57 1.83 -27.08
C SER A 90 14.76 2.53 -26.43
N MET A 91 14.46 3.44 -25.51
CA MET A 91 15.37 4.04 -24.55
C MET A 91 14.94 3.62 -23.13
N PRO A 92 15.36 2.43 -22.68
CA PRO A 92 14.99 1.95 -21.35
C PRO A 92 15.59 2.83 -20.23
N PRO A 93 14.92 3.00 -19.12
CA PRO A 93 13.57 2.55 -18.77
C PRO A 93 12.47 3.55 -19.13
N ILE A 94 12.72 4.49 -20.07
CA ILE A 94 11.88 5.67 -20.30
C ILE A 94 10.77 5.40 -21.31
N ILE A 95 11.14 5.13 -22.60
CA ILE A 95 10.16 5.12 -23.69
C ILE A 95 10.63 4.27 -24.88
N ASN A 96 9.68 3.71 -25.63
CA ASN A 96 9.93 3.05 -26.91
C ASN A 96 10.00 4.09 -28.03
N GLY A 97 10.63 3.72 -29.15
CA GLY A 97 10.55 4.46 -30.41
C GLY A 97 9.22 4.23 -31.13
N ASP A 98 8.73 5.22 -31.86
CA ASP A 98 7.49 5.10 -32.64
C ASP A 98 7.61 4.13 -33.82
N HIS A 99 8.82 3.96 -34.35
CA HIS A 99 9.12 3.07 -35.48
C HIS A 99 8.64 1.61 -35.27
N THR A 100 8.70 1.10 -34.05
CA THR A 100 8.31 -0.27 -33.70
C THR A 100 6.99 -0.33 -32.94
N LYS A 101 6.15 0.67 -33.10
CA LYS A 101 4.85 0.78 -32.44
C LYS A 101 3.95 -0.41 -32.76
N VAL A 102 3.43 -1.04 -31.71
CA VAL A 102 2.42 -2.10 -31.82
C VAL A 102 1.07 -1.49 -32.18
N THR A 103 0.41 -2.08 -33.16
CA THR A 103 -0.91 -1.68 -33.65
C THR A 103 -1.86 -2.89 -33.71
N GLU A 104 -3.13 -2.66 -34.01
CA GLU A 104 -4.11 -3.74 -34.21
C GLU A 104 -3.75 -4.70 -35.35
N LYS A 105 -2.83 -4.32 -36.25
CA LYS A 105 -2.36 -5.11 -37.36
C LYS A 105 -1.10 -5.93 -37.04
N THR A 106 -0.49 -5.71 -35.90
CA THR A 106 0.74 -6.42 -35.50
C THR A 106 0.41 -7.87 -35.16
N ASN A 107 1.06 -8.80 -35.83
CA ASN A 107 0.91 -10.23 -35.58
C ASN A 107 2.12 -10.83 -34.85
N ASN A 108 3.30 -10.28 -35.06
CA ASN A 108 4.54 -10.76 -34.48
C ASN A 108 5.13 -9.75 -33.51
N LEU A 109 5.42 -10.19 -32.29
CA LEU A 109 5.94 -9.31 -31.23
C LEU A 109 7.39 -9.62 -30.93
N PHE A 110 8.19 -8.57 -30.74
CA PHE A 110 9.47 -8.63 -30.08
C PHE A 110 9.35 -7.97 -28.70
N ILE A 111 9.82 -8.66 -27.66
CA ILE A 111 9.73 -8.19 -26.28
C ILE A 111 11.15 -7.97 -25.76
N ASP A 112 11.50 -6.75 -25.45
CA ASP A 112 12.70 -6.41 -24.72
C ASP A 112 12.41 -6.28 -23.22
N ILE A 113 13.29 -6.78 -22.40
CA ILE A 113 13.21 -6.60 -20.96
C ILE A 113 14.59 -6.20 -20.45
N THR A 114 14.63 -5.04 -19.82
CA THR A 114 15.86 -4.47 -19.26
C THR A 114 15.71 -4.19 -17.77
N GLY A 115 16.80 -4.16 -17.06
CA GLY A 115 16.76 -3.87 -15.62
C GLY A 115 18.09 -4.01 -14.94
N THR A 116 18.07 -3.81 -13.63
CA THR A 116 19.25 -3.85 -12.75
C THR A 116 19.36 -5.15 -11.98
N HIS A 117 18.41 -6.07 -12.12
CA HIS A 117 18.38 -7.34 -11.39
C HIS A 117 17.97 -8.48 -12.34
N ARG A 118 18.93 -9.30 -12.71
CA ARG A 118 18.80 -10.35 -13.72
C ARG A 118 17.63 -11.32 -13.47
N GLU A 119 17.53 -11.85 -12.27
CA GLU A 119 16.46 -12.80 -11.94
C GLU A 119 15.06 -12.19 -12.10
N SER A 120 14.90 -10.90 -11.76
CA SER A 120 13.62 -10.19 -11.95
C SER A 120 13.30 -10.00 -13.43
N ILE A 121 14.31 -9.79 -14.30
CA ILE A 121 14.15 -9.70 -15.75
C ILE A 121 13.66 -11.04 -16.31
N GLU A 122 14.28 -12.13 -15.90
CA GLU A 122 13.94 -13.50 -16.35
C GLU A 122 12.52 -13.88 -15.93
N TYR A 123 12.12 -13.61 -14.69
CA TYR A 123 10.75 -13.86 -14.24
C TYR A 123 9.73 -12.98 -14.97
N ALA A 124 10.03 -11.69 -15.18
CA ALA A 124 9.13 -10.80 -15.90
C ALA A 124 8.90 -11.29 -17.33
N LEU A 125 9.97 -11.73 -18.02
CA LEU A 125 9.88 -12.33 -19.35
C LEU A 125 8.99 -13.57 -19.33
N ASN A 126 9.27 -14.53 -18.45
CA ASN A 126 8.54 -15.79 -18.39
C ASN A 126 7.05 -15.61 -18.07
N ILE A 127 6.70 -14.64 -17.20
CA ILE A 127 5.31 -14.30 -16.87
C ILE A 127 4.57 -13.77 -18.10
N ILE A 128 5.18 -12.82 -18.84
CA ILE A 128 4.58 -12.24 -20.04
C ILE A 128 4.40 -13.29 -21.12
N LEU A 129 5.45 -14.06 -21.39
CA LEU A 129 5.41 -15.10 -22.41
C LEU A 129 4.37 -16.17 -22.11
N MET A 130 4.22 -16.56 -20.84
CA MET A 130 3.18 -17.51 -20.43
C MET A 130 1.78 -16.93 -20.63
N GLY A 131 1.58 -15.64 -20.34
CA GLY A 131 0.32 -14.95 -20.61
C GLY A 131 -0.04 -14.91 -22.09
N LEU A 132 0.94 -14.73 -22.96
CA LEU A 132 0.77 -14.77 -24.43
C LEU A 132 0.54 -16.21 -24.92
N PHE A 133 1.29 -17.17 -24.43
CA PHE A 133 1.14 -18.60 -24.76
C PHE A 133 -0.26 -19.13 -24.48
N ILE A 134 -0.84 -18.80 -23.31
CA ILE A 134 -2.22 -19.21 -22.96
C ILE A 134 -3.25 -18.61 -23.92
N ARG A 135 -2.92 -17.49 -24.55
CA ARG A 135 -3.75 -16.83 -25.58
C ARG A 135 -3.52 -17.37 -27.00
N GLY A 136 -2.68 -18.38 -27.15
CA GLY A 136 -2.41 -19.05 -28.41
C GLY A 136 -1.19 -18.53 -29.18
N ALA A 137 -0.35 -17.70 -28.57
CA ALA A 137 0.88 -17.26 -29.21
C ALA A 137 1.94 -18.37 -29.22
N GLU A 138 2.71 -18.44 -30.29
CA GLU A 138 3.90 -19.27 -30.42
C GLU A 138 5.11 -18.51 -29.87
N ILE A 139 5.92 -19.17 -29.02
CA ILE A 139 7.09 -18.57 -28.39
C ILE A 139 8.36 -19.05 -29.08
N TYR A 140 9.14 -18.10 -29.57
CA TYR A 140 10.42 -18.36 -30.21
C TYR A 140 11.58 -17.95 -29.31
N SER A 141 12.65 -18.71 -29.32
CA SER A 141 13.88 -18.38 -28.63
C SER A 141 14.70 -17.34 -29.37
N ILE A 142 15.41 -16.51 -28.62
CA ILE A 142 16.39 -15.56 -29.13
C ILE A 142 17.75 -15.83 -28.55
N LYS A 143 18.79 -15.65 -29.35
CA LYS A 143 20.17 -15.74 -28.90
C LYS A 143 20.68 -14.35 -28.58
N LEU A 144 21.09 -14.15 -27.32
CA LEU A 144 21.72 -12.93 -26.81
C LEU A 144 23.21 -13.19 -26.63
N ASN A 145 24.06 -12.38 -27.24
CA ASN A 145 25.48 -12.37 -26.94
C ASN A 145 25.77 -11.33 -25.86
N ASP A 146 26.15 -11.79 -24.68
CA ASP A 146 26.47 -10.98 -23.52
C ASP A 146 27.97 -11.14 -23.21
N GLU A 147 28.77 -10.13 -23.53
CA GLU A 147 30.21 -10.11 -23.33
C GLU A 147 30.94 -11.36 -23.88
N GLY A 148 30.52 -11.84 -25.05
CA GLY A 148 31.09 -13.03 -25.70
C GLY A 148 30.50 -14.37 -25.23
N LYS A 149 29.52 -14.37 -24.34
CA LYS A 149 28.74 -15.55 -23.94
C LYS A 149 27.42 -15.55 -24.67
N ASP A 150 27.13 -16.66 -25.31
CA ASP A 150 25.82 -16.87 -25.96
C ASP A 150 24.80 -17.40 -24.96
N LEU A 151 23.78 -16.62 -24.72
CA LEU A 151 22.64 -16.95 -23.87
C LEU A 151 21.41 -17.15 -24.73
N ILE A 152 20.57 -18.10 -24.39
CA ILE A 152 19.29 -18.38 -25.07
C ILE A 152 18.15 -18.00 -24.14
N TYR A 153 17.28 -17.15 -24.60
CA TYR A 153 16.07 -16.73 -23.89
C TYR A 153 14.81 -17.07 -24.71
N PRO A 154 13.66 -17.37 -24.05
CA PRO A 154 13.50 -17.48 -22.59
C PRO A 154 14.16 -18.74 -22.03
N ASP A 155 14.61 -18.68 -20.77
CA ASP A 155 14.91 -19.88 -19.97
C ASP A 155 13.63 -20.32 -19.27
N LEU A 156 13.07 -21.43 -19.72
CA LEU A 156 11.84 -22.03 -19.18
C LEU A 156 12.12 -23.24 -18.28
N ASN A 157 13.38 -23.45 -17.87
CA ASN A 157 13.74 -24.54 -16.98
C ASN A 157 13.03 -24.39 -15.63
N ARG A 158 12.52 -25.51 -15.14
CA ARG A 158 11.83 -25.58 -13.87
C ARG A 158 12.83 -25.66 -12.72
N LYS A 159 12.68 -24.80 -11.72
CA LYS A 159 13.43 -24.93 -10.45
C LYS A 159 12.88 -26.12 -9.66
N LYS A 160 13.75 -26.80 -8.91
CA LYS A 160 13.35 -27.93 -8.06
C LYS A 160 13.39 -27.53 -6.59
N MET A 161 12.37 -27.96 -5.83
CA MET A 161 12.28 -27.77 -4.39
C MET A 161 11.79 -29.04 -3.73
N GLU A 162 12.43 -29.42 -2.62
CA GLU A 162 11.97 -30.57 -1.81
C GLU A 162 10.87 -30.12 -0.85
N LEU A 163 9.82 -30.94 -0.73
CA LEU A 163 8.74 -30.77 0.22
C LEU A 163 8.54 -32.07 1.02
N GLU A 164 8.57 -31.97 2.34
CA GLU A 164 8.20 -33.08 3.22
C GLU A 164 6.68 -33.10 3.42
N THR A 165 6.04 -34.24 3.14
CA THR A 165 4.58 -34.40 3.32
C THR A 165 4.17 -34.21 4.78
N SER A 166 5.01 -34.67 5.73
CA SER A 166 4.80 -34.46 7.17
C SER A 166 4.77 -32.98 7.56
N TYR A 167 5.63 -32.16 6.93
CA TYR A 167 5.65 -30.71 7.15
C TYR A 167 4.36 -30.07 6.65
N SER A 168 3.92 -30.41 5.42
CA SER A 168 2.65 -29.93 4.88
C SER A 168 1.47 -30.29 5.78
N ASN A 169 1.39 -31.56 6.18
CA ASN A 169 0.31 -32.05 7.03
C ASN A 169 0.28 -31.34 8.39
N LYS A 170 1.45 -31.12 9.00
CA LYS A 170 1.57 -30.40 10.27
C LYS A 170 1.05 -28.96 10.17
N ILE A 171 1.39 -28.24 9.10
CA ILE A 171 0.96 -26.84 8.90
C ILE A 171 -0.53 -26.76 8.60
N LEU A 172 -1.04 -27.66 7.76
CA LEU A 172 -2.42 -27.65 7.30
C LEU A 172 -3.41 -28.34 8.25
N GLY A 173 -2.92 -29.12 9.23
CA GLY A 173 -3.78 -29.95 10.07
C GLY A 173 -4.42 -31.11 9.31
N LEU A 174 -3.78 -31.60 8.24
CA LEU A 174 -4.28 -32.66 7.36
C LEU A 174 -3.45 -33.92 7.50
N ASN A 175 -3.93 -35.03 6.93
CA ASN A 175 -3.26 -36.34 6.86
C ASN A 175 -3.20 -36.82 5.41
N LEU A 176 -2.65 -36.00 4.52
CA LEU A 176 -2.49 -36.31 3.10
C LEU A 176 -1.33 -37.33 2.90
N SER A 177 -1.53 -38.27 2.01
CA SER A 177 -0.47 -39.13 1.49
C SER A 177 0.44 -38.36 0.50
N GLU A 178 1.61 -38.92 0.18
CA GLU A 178 2.50 -38.35 -0.86
C GLU A 178 1.79 -38.21 -2.21
N ASN A 179 0.92 -39.17 -2.56
CA ASN A 179 0.17 -39.15 -3.81
C ASN A 179 -0.86 -38.03 -3.83
N GLU A 180 -1.67 -37.87 -2.79
CA GLU A 180 -2.66 -36.80 -2.67
C GLU A 180 -1.99 -35.42 -2.68
N THR A 181 -0.89 -35.26 -1.92
CA THR A 181 -0.10 -34.02 -1.93
C THR A 181 0.44 -33.70 -3.33
N ALA A 182 0.97 -34.71 -4.04
CA ALA A 182 1.46 -34.54 -5.39
C ALA A 182 0.34 -34.17 -6.40
N ASP A 183 -0.85 -34.75 -6.22
CA ASP A 183 -1.99 -34.48 -7.10
C ASP A 183 -2.54 -33.07 -6.88
N LEU A 184 -2.57 -32.60 -5.63
CA LEU A 184 -2.91 -31.20 -5.31
C LEU A 184 -1.91 -30.21 -5.93
N LEU A 185 -0.61 -30.49 -5.84
CA LEU A 185 0.42 -29.70 -6.51
C LEU A 185 0.28 -29.69 -8.03
N ARG A 186 -0.06 -30.81 -8.65
CA ARG A 186 -0.32 -30.89 -10.10
C ARG A 186 -1.52 -30.04 -10.54
N LYS A 187 -2.59 -29.99 -9.73
CA LYS A 187 -3.71 -29.07 -9.98
C LYS A 187 -3.27 -27.62 -10.04
N MET A 188 -2.24 -27.26 -9.26
CA MET A 188 -1.62 -25.90 -9.24
C MET A 188 -0.54 -25.73 -10.31
N ARG A 189 -0.42 -26.68 -11.28
CA ARG A 189 0.50 -26.67 -12.42
C ARG A 189 1.97 -26.95 -12.08
N TYR A 190 2.27 -27.43 -10.88
CA TYR A 190 3.61 -27.94 -10.58
C TYR A 190 3.89 -29.27 -11.27
N GLY A 191 5.17 -29.49 -11.58
CA GLY A 191 5.67 -30.84 -11.88
C GLY A 191 6.03 -31.59 -10.59
N VAL A 192 6.05 -32.89 -10.66
CA VAL A 192 6.56 -33.76 -9.58
C VAL A 192 7.52 -34.74 -10.20
N SER A 193 8.83 -34.60 -9.91
CA SER A 193 9.86 -35.42 -10.54
C SER A 193 10.17 -36.70 -9.74
N SER A 194 10.01 -36.70 -8.41
CA SER A 194 10.19 -37.90 -7.59
C SER A 194 9.40 -37.82 -6.29
N LYS A 195 9.07 -39.00 -5.74
CA LYS A 195 8.44 -39.19 -4.43
C LYS A 195 9.17 -40.34 -3.72
N SER A 196 9.67 -40.14 -2.52
CA SER A 196 10.34 -41.15 -1.76
C SER A 196 10.40 -40.84 -0.29
N LYS A 197 10.04 -41.80 0.57
CA LYS A 197 10.18 -41.72 2.03
C LYS A 197 9.60 -40.43 2.67
N GLY A 198 8.40 -40.03 2.25
CA GLY A 198 7.74 -38.82 2.78
C GLY A 198 8.20 -37.52 2.15
N LYS A 199 9.09 -37.53 1.14
CA LYS A 199 9.59 -36.35 0.43
C LYS A 199 9.10 -36.33 -1.02
N ILE A 200 8.76 -35.15 -1.49
CA ILE A 200 8.34 -34.88 -2.85
C ILE A 200 9.29 -33.85 -3.45
N VAL A 201 9.89 -34.14 -4.60
CA VAL A 201 10.64 -33.15 -5.37
C VAL A 201 9.70 -32.48 -6.34
N VAL A 202 9.38 -31.21 -6.05
CA VAL A 202 8.44 -30.38 -6.80
C VAL A 202 9.21 -29.57 -7.85
N GLU A 203 8.70 -29.57 -9.07
CA GLU A 203 9.23 -28.75 -10.17
C GLU A 203 8.39 -27.51 -10.34
N ILE A 204 8.99 -26.37 -10.02
CA ILE A 204 8.36 -25.06 -10.00
C ILE A 204 8.37 -24.47 -11.43
N PRO A 205 7.22 -24.08 -12.00
CA PRO A 205 7.20 -23.44 -13.32
C PRO A 205 8.04 -22.16 -13.35
N ALA A 206 8.71 -21.91 -14.47
CA ALA A 206 9.66 -20.80 -14.62
C ALA A 206 9.01 -19.40 -14.46
N TYR A 207 7.70 -19.30 -14.55
CA TYR A 207 6.95 -18.04 -14.33
C TYR A 207 6.55 -17.79 -12.87
N ARG A 208 6.77 -18.75 -11.93
CA ARG A 208 6.46 -18.62 -10.52
C ARG A 208 7.64 -17.97 -9.78
N ALA A 209 7.57 -16.65 -9.62
CA ALA A 209 8.57 -15.85 -8.91
C ALA A 209 8.34 -15.80 -7.37
N ASP A 210 7.22 -16.31 -6.93
CA ASP A 210 6.69 -16.24 -5.57
C ASP A 210 7.05 -17.46 -4.71
N ILE A 211 7.58 -18.53 -5.30
CA ILE A 211 7.91 -19.76 -4.59
C ILE A 211 9.37 -19.70 -4.14
N LEU A 212 9.58 -19.27 -2.91
CA LEU A 212 10.89 -19.06 -2.30
C LEU A 212 11.22 -20.09 -1.21
N HIS A 213 10.19 -20.67 -0.59
CA HIS A 213 10.32 -21.57 0.53
C HIS A 213 9.26 -22.69 0.45
N PRO A 214 9.48 -23.88 1.05
CA PRO A 214 8.48 -24.95 1.08
C PRO A 214 7.10 -24.54 1.61
N ILE A 215 7.02 -23.51 2.46
CA ILE A 215 5.73 -22.99 2.95
C ILE A 215 4.86 -22.43 1.83
N ASP A 216 5.46 -21.88 0.77
CA ASP A 216 4.72 -21.35 -0.38
C ASP A 216 4.04 -22.49 -1.17
N LEU A 217 4.68 -23.67 -1.20
CA LEU A 217 4.07 -24.87 -1.74
C LEU A 217 2.92 -25.39 -0.86
N VAL A 218 3.05 -25.26 0.47
CA VAL A 218 2.00 -25.62 1.42
C VAL A 218 0.79 -24.71 1.26
N GLU A 219 0.98 -23.41 1.02
CA GLU A 219 -0.11 -22.50 0.69
C GLU A 219 -0.86 -22.95 -0.57
N ASP A 220 -0.14 -23.27 -1.64
CA ASP A 220 -0.77 -23.73 -2.88
C ASP A 220 -1.48 -25.09 -2.71
N ILE A 221 -0.97 -25.99 -1.86
CA ILE A 221 -1.69 -27.21 -1.48
C ILE A 221 -3.02 -26.87 -0.80
N SER A 222 -3.04 -25.90 0.12
CA SER A 222 -4.26 -25.49 0.80
C SER A 222 -5.30 -24.90 -0.15
N ILE A 223 -4.86 -24.09 -1.11
CA ILE A 223 -5.72 -23.52 -2.17
C ILE A 223 -6.29 -24.65 -3.05
N SER A 224 -5.46 -25.60 -3.44
CA SER A 224 -5.87 -26.72 -4.29
C SER A 224 -6.77 -27.73 -3.56
N TYR A 225 -6.59 -27.87 -2.25
CA TYR A 225 -7.44 -28.68 -1.38
C TYR A 225 -8.83 -28.08 -1.24
N GLY A 226 -8.92 -26.74 -1.21
CA GLY A 226 -10.13 -25.93 -1.03
C GLY A 226 -10.33 -25.56 0.44
N PHE A 227 -10.39 -24.26 0.73
CA PHE A 227 -10.56 -23.79 2.11
C PHE A 227 -11.87 -24.23 2.73
N GLU A 228 -12.89 -24.45 1.92
CA GLU A 228 -14.21 -24.98 2.34
C GLU A 228 -14.16 -26.39 2.88
N ASN A 229 -13.10 -27.15 2.59
CA ASN A 229 -12.91 -28.53 3.04
C ASN A 229 -12.18 -28.63 4.39
N PHE A 230 -11.68 -27.50 4.90
CA PHE A 230 -11.06 -27.48 6.23
C PHE A 230 -12.16 -27.47 7.31
N ILE A 231 -12.06 -28.43 8.23
CA ILE A 231 -12.96 -28.48 9.39
C ILE A 231 -12.29 -27.74 10.54
N PRO A 232 -12.80 -26.58 10.99
CA PRO A 232 -12.20 -25.85 12.09
C PRO A 232 -12.35 -26.62 13.40
N GLU A 233 -11.26 -26.76 14.14
CA GLU A 233 -11.26 -27.39 15.47
C GLU A 233 -10.98 -26.32 16.53
N ILE A 234 -11.74 -26.37 17.63
CA ILE A 234 -11.47 -25.51 18.79
C ILE A 234 -10.24 -26.05 19.50
N PRO A 235 -9.15 -25.27 19.66
CA PRO A 235 -7.95 -25.73 20.32
C PRO A 235 -8.23 -26.04 21.79
N LYS A 236 -7.70 -27.18 22.28
CA LYS A 236 -7.77 -27.56 23.70
C LYS A 236 -6.74 -26.79 24.50
N ILE A 237 -7.04 -25.51 24.80
CA ILE A 237 -6.20 -24.65 25.64
C ILE A 237 -6.84 -24.50 27.03
N ALA A 238 -6.01 -24.50 28.06
CA ALA A 238 -6.46 -24.35 29.45
C ALA A 238 -6.58 -22.91 29.91
N THR A 239 -6.22 -21.95 29.06
CA THR A 239 -6.28 -20.51 29.37
C THR A 239 -7.64 -19.94 29.05
N ILE A 240 -8.19 -19.14 29.97
CA ILE A 240 -9.39 -18.32 29.74
C ILE A 240 -8.90 -16.97 29.18
N GLY A 241 -9.43 -16.59 28.03
CA GLY A 241 -9.15 -15.26 27.48
C GLY A 241 -9.91 -14.18 28.24
N GLU A 242 -9.26 -13.06 28.50
CA GLU A 242 -9.88 -11.86 29.06
C GLU A 242 -9.67 -10.69 28.10
N GLU A 243 -10.64 -9.81 28.07
CA GLU A 243 -10.55 -8.58 27.29
C GLU A 243 -9.69 -7.55 28.04
N ASN A 244 -8.89 -6.77 27.33
CA ASN A 244 -8.11 -5.71 27.95
C ASN A 244 -9.08 -4.68 28.58
N PRO A 245 -8.92 -4.34 29.88
CA PRO A 245 -9.82 -3.41 30.58
C PRO A 245 -10.01 -2.06 29.88
N ILE A 246 -9.01 -1.55 29.17
CA ILE A 246 -9.15 -0.31 28.41
C ILE A 246 -10.13 -0.47 27.25
N GLU A 247 -10.19 -1.63 26.60
CA GLU A 247 -11.14 -1.88 25.49
C GLU A 247 -12.58 -1.95 25.99
N ILE A 248 -12.81 -2.48 27.19
CA ILE A 248 -14.11 -2.44 27.85
C ILE A 248 -14.53 -0.98 28.12
N PHE A 249 -13.57 -0.15 28.55
CA PHE A 249 -13.82 1.27 28.80
C PHE A 249 -14.09 2.05 27.50
N VAL A 250 -13.30 1.79 26.46
CA VAL A 250 -13.48 2.37 25.12
C VAL A 250 -14.89 2.08 24.61
N ARG A 251 -15.34 0.83 24.68
CA ARG A 251 -16.70 0.43 24.25
C ARG A 251 -17.79 1.19 24.99
N LYS A 252 -17.65 1.40 26.30
CA LYS A 252 -18.61 2.24 27.06
C LYS A 252 -18.67 3.68 26.56
N ILE A 253 -17.53 4.24 26.15
CA ILE A 253 -17.49 5.58 25.56
C ILE A 253 -18.14 5.58 24.18
N GLU A 254 -17.88 4.58 23.35
CA GLU A 254 -18.50 4.41 22.04
C GLU A 254 -20.03 4.32 22.17
N ASP A 255 -20.53 3.50 23.11
CA ASP A 255 -21.98 3.38 23.39
C ASP A 255 -22.60 4.72 23.83
N LEU A 256 -21.91 5.49 24.67
CA LEU A 256 -22.38 6.82 25.09
C LEU A 256 -22.43 7.81 23.92
N MET A 257 -21.42 7.81 23.05
CA MET A 257 -21.38 8.69 21.89
C MET A 257 -22.47 8.34 20.86
N ILE A 258 -22.73 7.05 20.65
CA ILE A 258 -23.87 6.58 19.85
C ILE A 258 -25.19 7.04 20.48
N GLY A 259 -25.31 6.95 21.84
CA GLY A 259 -26.47 7.45 22.57
C GLY A 259 -26.68 8.96 22.45
N PHE A 260 -25.66 9.75 22.20
CA PHE A 260 -25.72 11.17 21.89
C PHE A 260 -26.00 11.46 20.42
N ASN A 261 -26.35 10.45 19.64
CA ASN A 261 -26.66 10.53 18.20
C ASN A 261 -25.45 10.94 17.33
N PHE A 262 -24.27 10.36 17.63
CA PHE A 262 -23.09 10.47 16.80
C PHE A 262 -22.84 9.18 16.03
N PHE A 263 -22.32 9.30 14.79
CA PHE A 263 -21.86 8.18 14.00
C PHE A 263 -20.39 7.89 14.28
N GLU A 264 -20.09 6.64 14.59
CA GLU A 264 -18.71 6.20 14.69
C GLU A 264 -18.08 6.10 13.29
N VAL A 265 -16.86 6.62 13.18
CA VAL A 265 -16.04 6.48 11.98
C VAL A 265 -14.67 5.91 12.36
N LYS A 266 -14.04 5.21 11.43
CA LYS A 266 -12.68 4.68 11.63
C LYS A 266 -11.80 5.12 10.47
N ASN A 267 -10.74 5.82 10.79
CA ASN A 267 -9.73 6.27 9.85
C ASN A 267 -8.43 5.45 9.97
N TYR A 268 -7.61 5.45 8.93
CA TYR A 268 -6.31 4.80 8.99
C TYR A 268 -5.38 5.47 9.99
N ILE A 269 -4.52 4.66 10.63
CA ILE A 269 -3.47 5.16 11.54
C ILE A 269 -2.40 5.94 10.77
N LEU A 270 -2.14 5.55 9.53
CA LEU A 270 -1.21 6.27 8.67
C LEU A 270 -1.92 7.41 7.92
N SER A 271 -1.26 8.55 7.88
CA SER A 271 -1.66 9.78 7.19
C SER A 271 -0.40 10.47 6.62
N ASN A 272 -0.43 11.78 6.46
CA ASN A 272 0.72 12.57 6.01
C ASN A 272 0.78 13.93 6.73
N GLU A 273 1.92 14.59 6.59
CA GLU A 273 2.19 15.89 7.22
C GLU A 273 1.24 16.99 6.74
N ASP A 274 0.84 16.97 5.46
CA ASP A 274 -0.08 17.96 4.92
C ASP A 274 -1.42 17.95 5.67
N VAL A 275 -1.99 16.77 5.90
CA VAL A 275 -3.24 16.61 6.64
C VAL A 275 -3.09 16.91 8.12
N LEU A 276 -2.01 16.45 8.76
CA LEU A 276 -1.86 16.52 10.22
C LEU A 276 -1.35 17.87 10.73
N ILE A 277 -0.60 18.60 9.92
CA ILE A 277 0.09 19.84 10.27
C ILE A 277 -0.34 21.01 9.39
N THR A 278 -0.06 20.94 8.08
CA THR A 278 -0.19 22.09 7.18
C THR A 278 -1.62 22.59 7.13
N LYS A 279 -2.59 21.69 6.86
CA LYS A 279 -4.01 22.04 6.79
C LYS A 279 -4.61 22.44 8.13
N MET A 280 -4.04 21.93 9.23
CA MET A 280 -4.44 22.26 10.59
C MET A 280 -3.80 23.54 11.14
N LEU A 281 -2.86 24.14 10.41
CA LEU A 281 -2.08 25.32 10.88
C LEU A 281 -1.28 25.04 12.15
N ASP A 282 -1.01 23.77 12.49
CA ASP A 282 -0.39 23.34 13.75
C ASP A 282 1.07 22.94 13.54
N ASN A 283 1.95 23.92 13.35
CA ASN A 283 3.38 23.71 13.15
C ASN A 283 4.15 23.30 14.42
N THR A 284 3.46 23.13 15.54
CA THR A 284 4.11 22.82 16.83
C THR A 284 4.32 21.33 17.06
N ARG A 285 3.60 20.49 16.34
CA ARG A 285 3.64 19.02 16.50
C ARG A 285 4.86 18.40 15.85
N LYS A 286 5.45 17.45 16.56
CA LYS A 286 6.51 16.60 16.04
C LYS A 286 5.93 15.25 15.64
N LEU A 287 5.99 14.93 14.36
CA LEU A 287 5.40 13.72 13.80
C LEU A 287 6.39 12.55 13.76
N VAL A 288 5.82 11.36 13.81
CA VAL A 288 6.54 10.10 13.58
C VAL A 288 6.33 9.67 12.13
N LYS A 289 7.41 9.63 11.34
CA LYS A 289 7.38 9.23 9.92
C LYS A 289 7.93 7.83 9.72
N THR A 290 7.34 7.10 8.78
CA THR A 290 7.84 5.78 8.37
C THR A 290 9.09 5.94 7.51
N ARG A 291 10.09 5.09 7.72
CA ARG A 291 11.38 5.19 7.00
C ARG A 291 11.25 4.93 5.50
N ASN A 292 10.40 3.99 5.10
CA ASN A 292 10.24 3.55 3.72
C ASN A 292 8.75 3.48 3.36
N ALA A 293 8.09 4.65 3.33
CA ALA A 293 6.70 4.73 2.94
C ALA A 293 6.48 4.24 1.50
N VAL A 294 5.40 3.52 1.27
CA VAL A 294 5.02 3.03 -0.06
C VAL A 294 4.59 4.18 -0.96
N ASN A 295 3.95 5.19 -0.38
CA ASN A 295 3.54 6.42 -1.04
C ASN A 295 3.60 7.59 -0.04
N THR A 296 3.45 8.81 -0.53
CA THR A 296 3.48 10.05 0.27
C THR A 296 2.15 10.35 0.96
N GLU A 297 1.10 9.63 0.64
CA GLU A 297 -0.23 9.80 1.26
C GLU A 297 -0.29 9.16 2.65
N PHE A 298 0.51 8.10 2.87
CA PHE A 298 0.51 7.30 4.10
C PHE A 298 1.94 7.09 4.63
N ASP A 299 2.65 8.18 4.89
CA ASP A 299 4.04 8.18 5.35
C ASP A 299 4.22 8.53 6.83
N THR A 300 3.16 8.94 7.52
CA THR A 300 3.21 9.51 8.86
C THR A 300 2.17 8.86 9.77
N ILE A 301 2.56 8.48 10.99
CA ILE A 301 1.63 8.00 12.01
C ILE A 301 0.82 9.18 12.55
N ARG A 302 -0.49 9.00 12.69
CA ARG A 302 -1.38 10.05 13.18
C ARG A 302 -1.08 10.41 14.63
N SER A 303 -0.92 11.70 14.89
CA SER A 303 -0.73 12.26 16.25
C SER A 303 -2.05 12.79 16.85
N SER A 304 -3.13 12.79 16.09
CA SER A 304 -4.44 13.35 16.42
C SER A 304 -5.49 12.71 15.52
N LEU A 305 -6.72 12.59 15.97
CA LEU A 305 -7.86 12.08 15.23
C LEU A 305 -8.60 13.20 14.49
N LEU A 306 -8.63 14.41 15.07
CA LEU A 306 -9.41 15.54 14.57
C LEU A 306 -9.16 15.87 13.07
N PRO A 307 -7.92 15.92 12.57
CA PRO A 307 -7.68 16.17 11.14
C PRO A 307 -8.32 15.12 10.23
N LEU A 308 -8.39 13.87 10.69
CA LEU A 308 -8.97 12.77 9.95
C LEU A 308 -10.51 12.81 9.98
N LEU A 309 -11.10 13.26 11.09
CA LEU A 309 -12.54 13.52 11.14
C LEU A 309 -12.94 14.61 10.14
N ILE A 310 -12.16 15.70 10.03
CA ILE A 310 -12.40 16.75 9.03
C ILE A 310 -12.32 16.16 7.61
N LYS A 311 -11.32 15.34 7.33
CA LYS A 311 -11.20 14.64 6.04
C LYS A 311 -12.41 13.76 5.75
N THR A 312 -12.95 13.09 6.76
CA THR A 312 -14.17 12.27 6.65
C THR A 312 -15.39 13.13 6.34
N LEU A 313 -15.56 14.28 7.01
CA LEU A 313 -16.65 15.24 6.72
C LEU A 313 -16.57 15.75 5.27
N VAL A 314 -15.38 16.09 4.79
CA VAL A 314 -15.17 16.53 3.40
C VAL A 314 -15.59 15.43 2.41
N SER A 315 -15.18 14.19 2.66
CA SER A 315 -15.53 13.05 1.78
C SER A 315 -17.03 12.76 1.76
N ASN A 316 -17.76 13.21 2.78
CA ASN A 316 -19.20 13.01 2.97
C ASN A 316 -20.02 14.30 2.81
N SER A 317 -19.45 15.38 2.29
CA SER A 317 -20.11 16.68 2.13
C SER A 317 -21.34 16.64 1.21
N HIS A 318 -21.50 15.58 0.42
CA HIS A 318 -22.67 15.33 -0.44
C HIS A 318 -23.87 14.72 0.29
N TYR A 319 -23.73 14.32 1.56
CA TYR A 319 -24.83 13.87 2.41
C TYR A 319 -25.44 15.02 3.18
N GLU A 320 -26.65 14.80 3.72
CA GLU A 320 -27.42 15.79 4.48
C GLU A 320 -26.75 16.13 5.82
N TYR A 321 -27.03 17.34 6.31
CA TYR A 321 -26.61 17.84 7.61
C TYR A 321 -27.78 17.81 8.61
N PRO A 322 -27.55 17.68 9.95
CA PRO A 322 -26.26 17.69 10.62
C PRO A 322 -25.46 16.40 10.44
N GLN A 323 -24.12 16.50 10.40
CA GLN A 323 -23.22 15.37 10.45
C GLN A 323 -22.45 15.42 11.77
N ASN A 324 -22.82 14.54 12.68
CA ASN A 324 -22.19 14.37 13.97
C ASN A 324 -21.40 13.08 13.96
N ILE A 325 -20.08 13.17 13.98
CA ILE A 325 -19.19 12.02 13.89
C ILE A 325 -18.19 11.97 15.02
N PHE A 326 -17.78 10.76 15.40
CA PHE A 326 -16.71 10.55 16.37
C PHE A 326 -15.81 9.38 15.97
N GLU A 327 -14.61 9.38 16.53
CA GLU A 327 -13.68 8.26 16.46
C GLU A 327 -13.00 8.07 17.80
N VAL A 328 -12.98 6.83 18.30
CA VAL A 328 -12.05 6.39 19.33
C VAL A 328 -10.94 5.59 18.66
N GLY A 329 -9.70 5.97 18.90
CA GLY A 329 -8.61 5.29 18.21
C GLY A 329 -7.22 5.62 18.76
N ILE A 330 -6.27 4.79 18.37
CA ILE A 330 -4.87 4.94 18.74
C ILE A 330 -4.25 6.10 17.98
N VAL A 331 -3.50 6.93 18.70
CA VAL A 331 -2.62 7.97 18.17
C VAL A 331 -1.24 7.87 18.81
N VAL A 332 -0.22 8.43 18.14
CA VAL A 332 1.11 8.64 18.70
C VAL A 332 1.34 10.15 18.80
N PRO A 333 1.05 10.78 19.96
CA PRO A 333 1.00 12.23 20.07
C PRO A 333 2.33 12.93 19.85
N ASP A 334 3.43 12.24 20.12
CA ASP A 334 4.78 12.78 20.08
C ASP A 334 5.82 11.73 19.60
N GLN A 335 7.09 12.12 19.56
CA GLN A 335 8.20 11.27 19.13
C GLN A 335 8.65 10.20 20.15
N ASN A 336 8.03 10.12 21.32
CA ASN A 336 8.33 9.10 22.34
C ASN A 336 7.78 7.71 21.95
N LEU A 337 7.01 7.63 20.83
CA LEU A 337 6.42 6.40 20.31
C LEU A 337 5.46 5.70 21.28
N ILE A 338 4.86 6.44 22.20
CA ILE A 338 3.86 5.91 23.14
C ILE A 338 2.50 6.02 22.48
N GLU A 339 1.85 4.89 22.31
CA GLU A 339 0.48 4.81 21.82
C GLU A 339 -0.50 5.24 22.90
N ARG A 340 -1.49 6.06 22.52
CA ARG A 340 -2.56 6.55 23.40
C ARG A 340 -3.91 6.37 22.71
N GLN A 341 -4.92 5.97 23.45
CA GLN A 341 -6.31 5.96 23.00
C GLN A 341 -6.89 7.37 23.15
N TYR A 342 -7.33 7.95 22.04
CA TYR A 342 -8.00 9.24 21.99
C TYR A 342 -9.46 9.08 21.54
N LEU A 343 -10.32 9.98 22.00
CA LEU A 343 -11.62 10.23 21.42
C LEU A 343 -11.59 11.62 20.78
N SER A 344 -11.98 11.69 19.53
CA SER A 344 -12.31 12.96 18.86
C SER A 344 -13.75 12.94 18.40
N CYS A 345 -14.41 14.08 18.48
CA CYS A 345 -15.81 14.26 18.15
C CYS A 345 -15.96 15.57 17.37
N ALA A 346 -16.78 15.57 16.34
CA ALA A 346 -17.06 16.72 15.49
C ALA A 346 -18.55 16.86 15.20
N ILE A 347 -19.07 18.06 15.35
CA ILE A 347 -20.43 18.48 14.96
C ILE A 347 -20.28 19.39 13.74
N CYS A 348 -20.97 19.05 12.66
CA CYS A 348 -20.88 19.78 11.41
C CYS A 348 -22.29 20.13 10.89
N HIS A 349 -22.65 21.41 10.92
CA HIS A 349 -23.87 21.97 10.34
C HIS A 349 -23.81 23.53 10.36
N PRO A 350 -24.72 24.25 9.68
CA PRO A 350 -24.63 25.71 9.49
C PRO A 350 -24.58 26.55 10.79
N LYS A 351 -24.99 26.01 11.93
CA LYS A 351 -25.04 26.69 13.23
C LYS A 351 -24.18 26.03 14.29
N ALA A 352 -23.28 25.11 13.90
CA ALA A 352 -22.38 24.45 14.84
C ALA A 352 -21.57 25.48 15.63
N ASN A 353 -21.50 25.30 16.94
CA ASN A 353 -20.91 26.27 17.85
C ASN A 353 -20.30 25.64 19.09
N PHE A 354 -19.53 26.43 19.86
CA PHE A 354 -18.85 25.99 21.07
C PHE A 354 -19.79 25.46 22.16
N SER A 355 -20.96 26.10 22.36
CA SER A 355 -21.90 25.68 23.41
C SER A 355 -22.48 24.29 23.14
N GLU A 356 -22.70 23.96 21.89
CA GLU A 356 -23.23 22.66 21.46
C GLU A 356 -22.23 21.54 21.73
N ILE A 357 -20.98 21.68 21.28
CA ILE A 357 -19.94 20.67 21.50
C ILE A 357 -19.58 20.54 22.98
N LYS A 358 -19.61 21.66 23.74
CA LYS A 358 -19.44 21.65 25.21
C LYS A 358 -20.58 20.90 25.88
N GLY A 359 -21.81 21.03 25.38
CA GLY A 359 -22.97 20.31 25.91
C GLY A 359 -22.80 18.79 25.78
N VAL A 360 -22.35 18.32 24.62
CA VAL A 360 -22.03 16.90 24.37
C VAL A 360 -20.91 16.43 25.30
N PHE A 361 -19.82 17.18 25.40
CA PHE A 361 -18.71 16.86 26.28
C PHE A 361 -19.14 16.78 27.76
N ASN A 362 -19.95 17.74 28.21
CA ASN A 362 -20.50 17.74 29.56
C ASN A 362 -21.35 16.49 29.85
N GLY A 363 -22.21 16.12 28.90
CA GLY A 363 -23.00 14.88 28.97
C GLY A 363 -22.13 13.63 29.08
N LEU A 364 -21.06 13.54 28.29
CA LEU A 364 -20.12 12.41 28.33
C LEU A 364 -19.42 12.31 29.68
N ILE A 365 -18.82 13.40 30.16
CA ILE A 365 -18.04 13.40 31.43
C ILE A 365 -18.95 13.17 32.63
N SER A 366 -20.16 13.74 32.62
CA SER A 366 -21.17 13.51 33.69
C SER A 366 -21.61 12.04 33.70
N SER A 367 -21.79 11.41 32.54
CA SER A 367 -22.15 9.98 32.44
C SER A 367 -21.04 9.06 32.96
N LEU A 368 -19.78 9.52 32.93
CA LEU A 368 -18.62 8.84 33.52
C LEU A 368 -18.47 9.13 35.04
N GLY A 369 -19.31 10.00 35.62
CA GLY A 369 -19.21 10.38 37.03
C GLY A 369 -17.97 11.17 37.36
N LEU A 370 -17.47 11.97 36.41
CA LEU A 370 -16.28 12.81 36.56
C LEU A 370 -16.67 14.29 36.52
N GLU A 371 -15.82 15.09 37.19
CA GLU A 371 -15.85 16.55 37.10
C GLU A 371 -14.65 17.04 36.31
N TYR A 372 -14.81 18.16 35.61
CA TYR A 372 -13.76 18.75 34.81
C TYR A 372 -13.72 20.28 34.96
N SER A 373 -12.58 20.84 34.64
CA SER A 373 -12.39 22.29 34.50
C SER A 373 -11.93 22.62 33.07
N VAL A 374 -12.24 23.83 32.65
CA VAL A 374 -11.75 24.37 31.37
C VAL A 374 -10.96 25.63 31.63
N LYS A 375 -9.92 25.80 30.83
CA LYS A 375 -9.09 27.01 30.80
C LYS A 375 -9.08 27.57 29.40
N GLU A 376 -9.34 28.85 29.25
CA GLU A 376 -9.22 29.53 27.97
C GLU A 376 -7.81 29.34 27.41
N GLU A 377 -7.72 28.80 26.21
CA GLU A 377 -6.47 28.54 25.54
C GLU A 377 -6.70 28.55 24.03
N ASP A 378 -5.89 29.30 23.31
CA ASP A 378 -5.98 29.42 21.86
C ASP A 378 -5.13 28.36 21.17
N TYR A 379 -5.72 27.71 20.19
CA TYR A 379 -5.07 26.75 19.30
C TYR A 379 -5.15 27.24 17.85
N PRO A 380 -4.10 27.12 17.03
CA PRO A 380 -4.10 27.66 15.66
C PRO A 380 -5.25 27.16 14.79
N PHE A 381 -5.71 25.93 15.04
CA PHE A 381 -6.79 25.31 14.28
C PHE A 381 -8.19 25.60 14.82
N PHE A 382 -8.32 26.31 15.94
CA PHE A 382 -9.59 26.81 16.44
C PHE A 382 -9.68 28.35 16.29
N ILE A 383 -10.89 28.87 16.35
CA ILE A 383 -11.14 30.32 16.37
C ILE A 383 -10.64 30.88 17.70
N ALA A 384 -9.82 31.93 17.66
CA ALA A 384 -9.34 32.61 18.86
C ALA A 384 -10.49 33.09 19.77
N GLY A 385 -10.37 32.86 21.06
CA GLY A 385 -11.40 33.14 22.04
C GLY A 385 -12.63 32.21 22.00
N ARG A 386 -12.60 31.15 21.17
CA ARG A 386 -13.65 30.12 21.11
C ARG A 386 -13.09 28.70 21.30
N SER A 387 -12.04 28.60 22.07
CA SER A 387 -11.41 27.33 22.39
C SER A 387 -10.93 27.27 23.84
N CYS A 388 -10.74 26.07 24.33
CA CYS A 388 -10.21 25.86 25.69
C CYS A 388 -9.46 24.54 25.76
N SER A 389 -8.54 24.47 26.74
CA SER A 389 -8.02 23.22 27.26
C SER A 389 -8.98 22.63 28.30
N ILE A 390 -8.89 21.32 28.46
CA ILE A 390 -9.74 20.53 29.36
C ILE A 390 -8.85 19.82 30.37
N GLU A 391 -9.21 19.92 31.64
CA GLU A 391 -8.50 19.29 32.76
C GLU A 391 -9.45 18.48 33.63
N ILE A 392 -9.00 17.28 34.05
CA ILE A 392 -9.65 16.46 35.08
C ILE A 392 -8.61 16.20 36.16
N ASN A 393 -8.98 16.48 37.43
CA ASN A 393 -8.09 16.36 38.58
C ASN A 393 -6.75 17.12 38.40
N GLY A 394 -6.78 18.27 37.73
CA GLY A 394 -5.59 19.08 37.44
C GLY A 394 -4.64 18.50 36.38
N LYS A 395 -5.01 17.40 35.73
CA LYS A 395 -4.28 16.86 34.55
C LYS A 395 -4.96 17.28 33.26
N TYR A 396 -4.19 17.78 32.31
CA TYR A 396 -4.64 18.06 30.96
C TYR A 396 -5.09 16.75 30.28
N ILE A 397 -6.30 16.75 29.71
CA ILE A 397 -6.84 15.60 29.01
C ILE A 397 -7.18 15.91 27.55
N GLY A 398 -7.23 17.16 27.15
CA GLY A 398 -7.59 17.50 25.78
C GLY A 398 -8.05 18.95 25.60
N LYS A 399 -8.75 19.17 24.51
CA LYS A 399 -9.14 20.49 24.01
C LYS A 399 -10.47 20.44 23.29
N MET A 400 -11.18 21.57 23.24
CA MET A 400 -12.39 21.76 22.45
C MET A 400 -12.47 23.18 21.88
N GLY A 401 -13.18 23.34 20.77
CA GLY A 401 -13.37 24.63 20.14
C GLY A 401 -14.17 24.59 18.84
N GLU A 402 -14.37 25.77 18.26
CA GLU A 402 -14.88 25.97 16.90
C GLU A 402 -13.71 25.98 15.92
N LEU A 403 -13.76 25.21 14.84
CA LEU A 403 -12.68 25.17 13.85
C LEU A 403 -12.49 26.51 13.15
N ASN A 404 -11.24 26.90 12.98
CA ASN A 404 -10.84 28.10 12.24
C ASN A 404 -11.30 28.00 10.78
N PRO A 405 -11.95 29.04 10.23
CA PRO A 405 -12.34 29.07 8.81
C PRO A 405 -11.21 28.78 7.82
N GLU A 406 -9.97 29.17 8.14
CA GLU A 406 -8.80 28.88 7.31
C GLU A 406 -8.51 27.35 7.28
N VAL A 407 -8.66 26.65 8.39
CA VAL A 407 -8.57 25.18 8.43
C VAL A 407 -9.65 24.56 7.55
N LEU A 408 -10.91 25.01 7.70
CA LEU A 408 -12.02 24.52 6.87
C LEU A 408 -11.74 24.74 5.38
N TYR A 409 -11.23 25.91 5.02
CA TYR A 409 -10.83 26.25 3.65
C TYR A 409 -9.72 25.32 3.11
N ASN A 410 -8.68 25.08 3.93
CA ASN A 410 -7.57 24.20 3.58
C ASN A 410 -8.03 22.74 3.30
N PHE A 411 -9.05 22.29 4.03
CA PHE A 411 -9.68 20.99 3.81
C PHE A 411 -10.76 21.00 2.72
N LYS A 412 -11.20 22.18 2.25
CA LYS A 412 -12.32 22.36 1.30
C LYS A 412 -13.67 21.95 1.91
N LEU A 413 -13.88 22.25 3.18
CA LEU A 413 -15.15 22.06 3.87
C LEU A 413 -15.83 23.43 4.04
N GLU A 414 -17.05 23.55 3.55
CA GLU A 414 -17.79 24.82 3.57
C GLU A 414 -18.61 25.03 4.84
N MET A 415 -18.89 23.94 5.58
CA MET A 415 -19.73 23.98 6.78
C MET A 415 -18.91 24.26 8.04
N PRO A 416 -19.45 25.07 8.98
CA PRO A 416 -18.86 25.23 10.29
C PRO A 416 -18.77 23.91 11.06
N VAL A 417 -17.70 23.77 11.85
CA VAL A 417 -17.46 22.58 12.67
C VAL A 417 -17.05 23.01 14.07
N SER A 418 -17.68 22.41 15.08
CA SER A 418 -17.20 22.45 16.46
C SER A 418 -16.74 21.06 16.88
N ALA A 419 -15.65 20.96 17.63
CA ALA A 419 -15.03 19.68 17.92
C ALA A 419 -14.35 19.67 19.30
N PHE A 420 -14.17 18.45 19.86
CA PHE A 420 -13.23 18.19 20.93
C PHE A 420 -12.36 16.97 20.60
N GLU A 421 -11.21 16.92 21.25
CA GLU A 421 -10.31 15.76 21.24
C GLU A 421 -9.72 15.56 22.62
N ILE A 422 -9.85 14.34 23.16
CA ILE A 422 -9.43 13.99 24.53
C ILE A 422 -8.66 12.68 24.59
N ASP A 423 -7.75 12.59 25.55
CA ASP A 423 -6.95 11.41 25.88
C ASP A 423 -7.71 10.45 26.79
N ILE A 424 -8.28 9.42 26.20
CA ILE A 424 -9.02 8.36 26.91
C ILE A 424 -8.11 7.53 27.80
N SER A 425 -6.85 7.34 27.41
CA SER A 425 -5.89 6.59 28.24
C SER A 425 -5.66 7.29 29.60
N THR A 426 -5.53 8.62 29.60
CA THR A 426 -5.41 9.38 30.83
C THR A 426 -6.70 9.32 31.69
N ILE A 427 -7.87 9.39 31.06
CA ILE A 427 -9.16 9.26 31.76
C ILE A 427 -9.30 7.87 32.39
N PHE A 428 -8.91 6.83 31.66
CA PHE A 428 -8.96 5.45 32.13
C PHE A 428 -8.04 5.23 33.35
N ASP A 429 -6.89 5.86 33.41
CA ASP A 429 -5.98 5.75 34.53
C ASP A 429 -6.64 6.28 35.86
N PHE A 430 -7.50 7.30 35.81
CA PHE A 430 -8.25 7.76 36.99
C PHE A 430 -9.24 6.68 37.50
N PHE A 431 -9.78 5.83 36.62
CA PHE A 431 -10.64 4.71 37.05
C PHE A 431 -9.84 3.57 37.67
N LYS A 432 -8.65 3.27 37.15
CA LYS A 432 -7.75 2.25 37.75
C LYS A 432 -7.38 2.59 39.17
N GLU A 433 -7.04 3.87 39.45
CA GLU A 433 -6.69 4.33 40.78
C GLU A 433 -7.87 4.18 41.78
N LYS A 434 -9.13 4.33 41.31
CA LYS A 434 -10.32 4.12 42.15
C LYS A 434 -10.66 2.64 42.41
N ILE A 435 -10.20 1.71 41.56
CA ILE A 435 -10.47 0.26 41.73
C ILE A 435 -9.41 -0.39 42.63
N GLN A 436 -8.21 0.19 42.71
CA GLN A 436 -7.09 -0.33 43.51
C GLN A 436 -6.99 0.28 44.91
N GLY A 437 -7.74 1.29 45.24
CA GLY A 437 -7.84 1.91 46.58
C GLY A 437 -9.18 1.58 47.23
#